data_ec7dd86a55a344c611585921ef8e797b
#
_entry.id   ec7dd86a55a344c611585921ef8e797b
#
_cell.length_a   1.000
_cell.length_b   1.000
_cell.length_c   1.000
_cell.angle_alpha   90.00
_cell.angle_beta   90.00
_cell.angle_gamma   90.00
#
_symmetry.space_group_name_H-M   'P 1'
#
loop_
_entity.id
_entity.type
_entity.pdbx_description
1 polymer ?
#
loop_
_entity_poly.entity_id
_entity_poly.type
_entity_poly.pdbx_seq_one_letter_code
_entity_poly.pdbx_strand_id
1 'polypeptide(L)'
;MALQISATNPEQPAVLLDLPWGVPLEEWPDDCLVALPRGISRHVVRFADAGSEVLAVKEIAERPAVREFGLLRDLHRLGIPAVDPVAVVTGRVDADGRPLESALITRHLKGSLPYRSMFESTMRPSTVNRLMDALAVLLVRLHLTGFAWGDCSLSNALFRRDAGAYAAYLVDAETGQIQPKLSRGQRDYDIELARVNIAGELMDLEASGSLHPSVDPVPFGAAIVRRYEDLWHELTRESVYPVDKRHYIDRRIRRLNELGFDVAEMQIERSPAGGTVTFLPKVVDAGHHQRQLLRLTGLDAEENQARRLLNDLESWMVGQDDYAPGDPLGARPEVLAHRWVRDVFRPTVRAVPLDLRHRADAAQIYHEVLEHRWYLSESAGNDVGLDATIEDYVANILPRTPDPSAPDLLMEEPPEPGEQPDPGRPLDSGEPLDGTGVHEA
;
A
#
# COMPACT_ATOMS: atom_id res chain seq x y z
N MET A 1 38.07 6.29 -5.67
CA MET A 1 37.05 7.32 -5.32
C MET A 1 36.77 7.23 -3.83
N ALA A 2 36.39 8.30 -3.15
CA ALA A 2 36.00 8.22 -1.74
C ALA A 2 34.55 7.73 -1.67
N LEU A 3 34.20 6.91 -0.66
CA LEU A 3 32.85 6.52 -0.34
C LEU A 3 32.00 7.78 -0.09
N GLN A 4 30.86 7.86 -0.75
CA GLN A 4 29.91 8.97 -0.60
C GLN A 4 28.51 8.43 -0.28
N ILE A 5 27.91 8.99 0.75
CA ILE A 5 26.53 8.68 1.16
C ILE A 5 25.69 9.93 0.97
N SER A 6 24.72 9.88 0.07
CA SER A 6 23.73 10.95 -0.15
C SER A 6 22.40 10.53 0.42
N ALA A 7 22.04 11.04 1.59
CA ALA A 7 20.82 10.68 2.31
C ALA A 7 19.68 11.71 2.11
N THR A 8 18.45 11.25 2.23
CA THR A 8 17.25 12.10 2.17
C THR A 8 17.12 12.95 3.43
N ASN A 9 17.44 12.39 4.61
CA ASN A 9 17.44 13.07 5.89
C ASN A 9 18.87 13.12 6.48
N PRO A 10 19.40 14.28 6.88
CA PRO A 10 20.73 14.39 7.45
C PRO A 10 20.92 13.68 8.82
N GLU A 11 19.85 13.29 9.50
CA GLU A 11 19.92 12.56 10.78
C GLU A 11 20.09 11.03 10.62
N GLN A 12 19.86 10.48 9.43
CA GLN A 12 19.98 9.03 9.12
C GLN A 12 21.42 8.50 8.90
N PRO A 13 22.47 9.31 8.64
CA PRO A 13 23.79 8.79 8.29
C PRO A 13 24.43 7.89 9.34
N ALA A 14 24.11 8.02 10.63
CA ALA A 14 24.78 7.27 11.69
C ALA A 14 24.63 5.75 11.54
N VAL A 15 23.40 5.26 11.29
CA VAL A 15 23.14 3.83 11.10
C VAL A 15 23.73 3.32 9.78
N LEU A 16 23.70 4.14 8.73
CA LEU A 16 24.26 3.78 7.43
C LEU A 16 25.79 3.65 7.47
N LEU A 17 26.48 4.35 8.38
CA LEU A 17 27.94 4.28 8.50
C LEU A 17 28.43 2.93 9.06
N ASP A 18 27.59 2.23 9.81
CA ASP A 18 27.93 0.94 10.42
C ASP A 18 27.78 -0.25 9.45
N LEU A 19 27.20 -0.03 8.27
CA LEU A 19 27.01 -1.09 7.28
C LEU A 19 28.31 -1.39 6.50
N PRO A 20 28.54 -2.65 6.08
CA PRO A 20 29.81 -3.10 5.50
C PRO A 20 29.96 -2.71 4.02
N TRP A 21 30.09 -1.42 3.71
CA TRP A 21 30.15 -0.88 2.34
C TRP A 21 31.38 -1.33 1.54
N GLY A 22 32.41 -1.85 2.18
CA GLY A 22 33.60 -2.41 1.55
C GLY A 22 33.46 -3.87 1.10
N VAL A 23 32.27 -4.44 1.19
CA VAL A 23 31.97 -5.82 0.85
C VAL A 23 30.83 -5.87 -0.18
N PRO A 24 30.86 -6.76 -1.20
CA PRO A 24 29.73 -6.98 -2.10
C PRO A 24 28.47 -7.35 -1.29
N LEU A 25 27.31 -6.90 -1.74
CA LEU A 25 26.06 -7.08 -1.00
C LEU A 25 25.68 -8.57 -0.80
N GLU A 26 26.13 -9.45 -1.70
CA GLU A 26 25.94 -10.90 -1.58
C GLU A 26 26.70 -11.51 -0.39
N GLU A 27 27.83 -10.90 0.00
CA GLU A 27 28.73 -11.36 1.04
C GLU A 27 28.51 -10.64 2.39
N TRP A 28 27.45 -9.85 2.51
CA TRP A 28 27.14 -9.17 3.77
C TRP A 28 26.87 -10.18 4.87
N PRO A 29 27.42 -9.99 6.08
CA PRO A 29 27.25 -10.88 7.21
C PRO A 29 25.80 -10.91 7.71
N ASP A 30 25.36 -12.09 8.17
CA ASP A 30 23.98 -12.34 8.61
C ASP A 30 23.57 -11.50 9.82
N ASP A 31 24.51 -11.03 10.63
CA ASP A 31 24.25 -10.21 11.82
C ASP A 31 23.75 -8.79 11.50
N CYS A 32 23.97 -8.31 10.28
CA CYS A 32 23.41 -7.05 9.82
C CYS A 32 22.17 -7.21 8.91
N LEU A 33 21.72 -8.46 8.68
CA LEU A 33 20.64 -8.77 7.74
C LEU A 33 19.37 -9.26 8.45
N VAL A 34 18.24 -8.97 7.83
CA VAL A 34 16.93 -9.50 8.23
C VAL A 34 16.41 -10.42 7.15
N ALA A 35 15.98 -11.63 7.54
CA ALA A 35 15.33 -12.56 6.64
C ALA A 35 13.89 -12.11 6.36
N LEU A 36 13.65 -11.58 5.16
CA LEU A 36 12.32 -11.17 4.68
C LEU A 36 12.05 -11.77 3.30
N PRO A 37 10.78 -12.02 2.94
CA PRO A 37 10.40 -12.44 1.60
C PRO A 37 10.91 -11.46 0.55
N ARG A 38 11.54 -11.98 -0.50
CA ARG A 38 12.08 -11.17 -1.60
C ARG A 38 11.32 -11.46 -2.87
N GLY A 39 11.02 -10.40 -3.63
CA GLY A 39 10.61 -10.54 -5.02
C GLY A 39 11.77 -11.02 -5.90
N ILE A 40 11.48 -11.39 -7.15
CA ILE A 40 12.52 -11.62 -8.15
C ILE A 40 13.06 -10.26 -8.58
N SER A 41 14.38 -10.10 -8.49
CA SER A 41 15.08 -8.91 -8.95
C SER A 41 16.27 -9.30 -9.81
N ARG A 42 16.59 -8.50 -10.82
CA ARG A 42 17.83 -8.62 -11.60
C ARG A 42 19.07 -8.21 -10.78
N HIS A 43 18.82 -7.43 -9.73
CA HIS A 43 19.83 -6.89 -8.85
C HIS A 43 19.87 -7.65 -7.53
N VAL A 44 21.03 -7.64 -6.89
CA VAL A 44 21.14 -8.15 -5.52
C VAL A 44 20.43 -7.21 -4.58
N VAL A 45 19.46 -7.73 -3.84
CA VAL A 45 18.72 -7.00 -2.81
C VAL A 45 18.89 -7.71 -1.47
N ARG A 46 19.20 -6.97 -0.40
CA ARG A 46 19.25 -7.43 0.97
C ARG A 46 18.44 -6.51 1.87
N PHE A 47 17.94 -7.06 2.96
CA PHE A 47 17.29 -6.29 4.00
C PHE A 47 18.24 -6.13 5.18
N ALA A 48 18.62 -4.89 5.50
CA ALA A 48 19.52 -4.56 6.59
C ALA A 48 18.73 -4.11 7.82
N ASP A 49 19.18 -4.57 9.00
CA ASP A 49 18.64 -4.12 10.29
C ASP A 49 19.23 -2.73 10.64
N ALA A 50 18.35 -1.74 10.76
CA ALA A 50 18.71 -0.40 11.19
C ALA A 50 18.20 -0.10 12.62
N GLY A 51 17.93 -1.13 13.42
CA GLY A 51 17.48 -1.06 14.80
C GLY A 51 16.00 -0.74 14.95
N SER A 52 15.55 0.44 14.56
CA SER A 52 14.13 0.83 14.62
C SER A 52 13.36 0.56 13.32
N GLU A 53 14.08 0.34 12.23
CA GLU A 53 13.51 0.13 10.90
C GLU A 53 14.36 -0.86 10.09
N VAL A 54 13.76 -1.45 9.08
CA VAL A 54 14.45 -2.33 8.13
C VAL A 54 14.68 -1.55 6.84
N LEU A 55 15.87 -1.66 6.29
CA LEU A 55 16.27 -1.01 5.06
C LEU A 55 16.41 -2.05 3.94
N ALA A 56 15.83 -1.79 2.79
CA ALA A 56 16.10 -2.55 1.58
C ALA A 56 17.30 -1.91 0.86
N VAL A 57 18.35 -2.68 0.65
CA VAL A 57 19.57 -2.27 -0.04
C VAL A 57 19.64 -3.00 -1.37
N LYS A 58 19.70 -2.23 -2.48
CA LYS A 58 19.76 -2.72 -3.86
C LYS A 58 21.13 -2.36 -4.44
N GLU A 59 21.92 -3.36 -4.82
CA GLU A 59 23.21 -3.16 -5.49
C GLU A 59 23.00 -2.97 -6.99
N ILE A 60 23.46 -1.84 -7.53
CA ILE A 60 23.17 -1.40 -8.90
C ILE A 60 24.22 -0.38 -9.34
N ALA A 61 24.46 -0.28 -10.66
CA ALA A 61 25.39 0.68 -11.23
C ALA A 61 25.09 2.15 -10.80
N GLU A 62 26.14 2.96 -10.67
CA GLU A 62 26.04 4.31 -10.08
C GLU A 62 25.00 5.21 -10.75
N ARG A 63 25.01 5.27 -12.09
CA ARG A 63 24.08 6.17 -12.81
C ARG A 63 22.61 5.81 -12.60
N PRO A 64 22.18 4.53 -12.76
CA PRO A 64 20.84 4.11 -12.36
C PRO A 64 20.52 4.37 -10.91
N ALA A 65 21.43 4.05 -9.96
CA ALA A 65 21.19 4.25 -8.53
C ALA A 65 20.86 5.71 -8.19
N VAL A 66 21.69 6.65 -8.69
CA VAL A 66 21.50 8.09 -8.46
C VAL A 66 20.22 8.60 -9.12
N ARG A 67 19.92 8.12 -10.32
CA ARG A 67 18.68 8.49 -11.05
C ARG A 67 17.45 7.98 -10.34
N GLU A 68 17.41 6.70 -9.98
CA GLU A 68 16.28 6.09 -9.28
C GLU A 68 16.04 6.74 -7.92
N PHE A 69 17.11 7.03 -7.15
CA PHE A 69 17.02 7.79 -5.91
C PHE A 69 16.36 9.16 -6.10
N GLY A 70 16.73 9.87 -7.18
CA GLY A 70 16.12 11.15 -7.53
C GLY A 70 14.63 11.03 -7.85
N LEU A 71 14.25 10.04 -8.66
CA LEU A 71 12.86 9.79 -9.05
C LEU A 71 11.98 9.38 -7.85
N LEU A 72 12.47 8.49 -6.98
CA LEU A 72 11.75 8.10 -5.77
C LEU A 72 11.53 9.31 -4.82
N ARG A 73 12.53 10.20 -4.68
CA ARG A 73 12.36 11.45 -3.92
C ARG A 73 11.31 12.37 -4.53
N ASP A 74 11.24 12.46 -5.83
CA ASP A 74 10.24 13.28 -6.51
C ASP A 74 8.85 12.66 -6.36
N LEU A 75 8.69 11.33 -6.49
CA LEU A 75 7.44 10.62 -6.22
C LEU A 75 6.97 10.81 -4.77
N HIS A 76 7.89 10.69 -3.80
CA HIS A 76 7.59 10.94 -2.39
C HIS A 76 7.08 12.37 -2.15
N ARG A 77 7.71 13.40 -2.76
CA ARG A 77 7.24 14.80 -2.66
C ARG A 77 5.85 15.00 -3.29
N LEU A 78 5.53 14.21 -4.30
CA LEU A 78 4.23 14.24 -4.97
C LEU A 78 3.16 13.41 -4.24
N GLY A 79 3.49 12.77 -3.11
CA GLY A 79 2.57 11.93 -2.35
C GLY A 79 2.16 10.65 -3.08
N ILE A 80 2.97 10.16 -4.02
CA ILE A 80 2.69 8.94 -4.77
C ILE A 80 3.14 7.72 -3.97
N PRO A 81 2.35 6.65 -3.90
CA PRO A 81 2.75 5.40 -3.26
C PRO A 81 3.96 4.78 -3.95
N ALA A 82 5.11 4.96 -3.34
CA ALA A 82 6.38 4.36 -3.73
C ALA A 82 7.17 4.03 -2.46
N VAL A 83 8.18 3.18 -2.57
CA VAL A 83 9.09 2.94 -1.45
C VAL A 83 9.85 4.22 -1.09
N ASP A 84 10.03 4.46 0.21
CA ASP A 84 10.70 5.68 0.70
C ASP A 84 12.22 5.64 0.42
N PRO A 85 12.77 6.58 -0.33
CA PRO A 85 14.20 6.66 -0.57
C PRO A 85 14.93 7.16 0.68
N VAL A 86 15.88 6.38 1.18
CA VAL A 86 16.71 6.69 2.35
C VAL A 86 18.02 7.33 1.94
N ALA A 87 18.80 6.63 1.09
CA ALA A 87 20.09 7.11 0.63
C ALA A 87 20.55 6.42 -0.67
N VAL A 88 21.56 7.00 -1.29
CA VAL A 88 22.38 6.33 -2.30
C VAL A 88 23.84 6.39 -1.86
N VAL A 89 24.54 5.23 -1.96
CA VAL A 89 25.95 5.07 -1.63
C VAL A 89 26.74 4.82 -2.90
N THR A 90 27.73 5.66 -3.16
CA THR A 90 28.59 5.61 -4.34
C THR A 90 30.06 5.56 -3.96
N GLY A 91 30.94 5.22 -4.90
CA GLY A 91 32.39 5.18 -4.67
C GLY A 91 32.81 4.05 -3.72
N ARG A 92 32.04 2.97 -3.62
CA ARG A 92 32.37 1.76 -2.85
C ARG A 92 33.58 1.07 -3.46
N VAL A 93 34.47 0.56 -2.60
CA VAL A 93 35.63 -0.24 -3.00
C VAL A 93 35.79 -1.43 -2.02
N ASP A 94 36.24 -2.55 -2.51
CA ASP A 94 36.60 -3.71 -1.67
C ASP A 94 37.94 -3.51 -0.92
N ALA A 95 38.33 -4.50 -0.14
CA ALA A 95 39.57 -4.47 0.63
C ALA A 95 40.85 -4.38 -0.25
N ASP A 96 40.76 -4.80 -1.52
CA ASP A 96 41.82 -4.72 -2.51
C ASP A 96 41.81 -3.39 -3.30
N GLY A 97 40.85 -2.49 -3.01
CA GLY A 97 40.67 -1.23 -3.71
C GLY A 97 39.96 -1.33 -5.04
N ARG A 98 39.33 -2.47 -5.36
CA ARG A 98 38.53 -2.66 -6.57
C ARG A 98 37.18 -2.00 -6.42
N PRO A 99 36.65 -1.34 -7.46
CA PRO A 99 35.34 -0.69 -7.39
C PRO A 99 34.23 -1.73 -7.24
N LEU A 100 33.30 -1.49 -6.31
CA LEU A 100 32.03 -2.19 -6.15
C LEU A 100 30.90 -1.37 -6.76
N GLU A 101 29.79 -2.05 -7.11
CA GLU A 101 28.56 -1.39 -7.53
C GLU A 101 28.04 -0.43 -6.44
N SER A 102 27.32 0.60 -6.84
CA SER A 102 26.64 1.51 -5.92
C SER A 102 25.47 0.83 -5.24
N ALA A 103 24.99 1.39 -4.15
CA ALA A 103 23.84 0.87 -3.43
C ALA A 103 22.75 1.93 -3.32
N LEU A 104 21.53 1.58 -3.75
CA LEU A 104 20.31 2.33 -3.47
C LEU A 104 19.68 1.77 -2.20
N ILE A 105 19.32 2.65 -1.27
CA ILE A 105 18.74 2.28 0.01
C ILE A 105 17.35 2.89 0.10
N THR A 106 16.37 2.02 0.35
CA THR A 106 14.97 2.42 0.58
C THR A 106 14.49 1.85 1.91
N ARG A 107 13.47 2.47 2.51
CA ARG A 107 12.83 1.91 3.70
C ARG A 107 11.97 0.73 3.30
N HIS A 108 12.11 -0.39 4.02
CA HIS A 108 11.21 -1.52 3.84
C HIS A 108 9.77 -1.13 4.21
N LEU A 109 8.84 -1.40 3.31
CA LEU A 109 7.42 -1.13 3.50
C LEU A 109 6.81 -2.21 4.42
N LYS A 110 6.64 -1.86 5.69
CA LYS A 110 6.08 -2.80 6.69
C LYS A 110 4.69 -3.30 6.28
N GLY A 111 4.45 -4.59 6.46
CA GLY A 111 3.18 -5.22 6.14
C GLY A 111 2.88 -5.35 4.65
N SER A 112 3.86 -5.08 3.80
CA SER A 112 3.73 -5.31 2.36
C SER A 112 4.11 -6.74 1.98
N LEU A 113 3.53 -7.17 0.88
CA LEU A 113 3.71 -8.50 0.31
C LEU A 113 4.13 -8.39 -1.15
N PRO A 114 5.14 -9.17 -1.57
CA PRO A 114 5.48 -9.32 -2.97
C PRO A 114 4.41 -10.15 -3.68
N TYR A 115 4.21 -9.91 -4.98
CA TYR A 115 3.18 -10.57 -5.77
C TYR A 115 3.25 -12.11 -5.71
N ARG A 116 4.44 -12.71 -5.68
CA ARG A 116 4.59 -14.17 -5.62
C ARG A 116 3.90 -14.76 -4.41
N SER A 117 4.15 -14.19 -3.23
CA SER A 117 3.49 -14.62 -1.99
C SER A 117 1.96 -14.47 -2.07
N MET A 118 1.47 -13.54 -2.90
CA MET A 118 0.05 -13.33 -3.12
C MET A 118 -0.55 -14.35 -4.11
N PHE A 119 0.14 -14.64 -5.22
CA PHE A 119 -0.38 -15.48 -6.30
C PHE A 119 -0.07 -16.98 -6.15
N GLU A 120 0.92 -17.35 -5.34
CA GLU A 120 1.26 -18.74 -4.99
C GLU A 120 0.35 -19.32 -3.89
N SER A 121 -0.36 -18.49 -3.14
CA SER A 121 -1.31 -18.94 -2.11
C SER A 121 -2.66 -19.36 -2.70
N THR A 122 -3.52 -19.97 -1.86
CA THR A 122 -4.94 -20.23 -2.19
C THR A 122 -5.70 -18.91 -2.25
N MET A 123 -5.56 -18.21 -3.36
CA MET A 123 -6.14 -16.87 -3.53
C MET A 123 -7.60 -16.93 -3.95
N ARG A 124 -8.43 -16.10 -3.31
CA ARG A 124 -9.84 -15.96 -3.70
C ARG A 124 -9.98 -15.05 -4.94
N PRO A 125 -10.96 -15.28 -5.80
CA PRO A 125 -11.22 -14.39 -6.94
C PRO A 125 -11.47 -12.92 -6.54
N SER A 126 -12.02 -12.69 -5.34
CA SER A 126 -12.21 -11.34 -4.78
C SER A 126 -10.88 -10.62 -4.53
N THR A 127 -9.87 -11.32 -4.03
CA THR A 127 -8.52 -10.76 -3.79
C THR A 127 -7.84 -10.40 -5.10
N VAL A 128 -7.93 -11.26 -6.11
CA VAL A 128 -7.43 -10.96 -7.47
C VAL A 128 -8.00 -9.64 -7.99
N ASN A 129 -9.29 -9.43 -7.85
CA ASN A 129 -9.95 -8.19 -8.26
C ASN A 129 -9.42 -6.97 -7.48
N ARG A 130 -9.26 -7.08 -6.16
CA ARG A 130 -8.75 -6.01 -5.31
C ARG A 130 -7.30 -5.62 -5.64
N LEU A 131 -6.45 -6.61 -6.01
CA LEU A 131 -5.08 -6.34 -6.45
C LEU A 131 -5.04 -5.60 -7.79
N MET A 132 -5.90 -6.00 -8.74
CA MET A 132 -6.04 -5.28 -10.01
C MET A 132 -6.52 -3.85 -9.81
N ASP A 133 -7.48 -3.62 -8.93
CA ASP A 133 -7.98 -2.28 -8.61
C ASP A 133 -6.87 -1.42 -7.99
N ALA A 134 -6.09 -1.96 -7.05
CA ALA A 134 -4.97 -1.27 -6.42
C ALA A 134 -3.91 -0.85 -7.43
N LEU A 135 -3.53 -1.75 -8.35
CA LEU A 135 -2.54 -1.46 -9.37
C LEU A 135 -3.04 -0.44 -10.41
N ALA A 136 -4.32 -0.54 -10.81
CA ALA A 136 -4.94 0.45 -11.69
C ALA A 136 -4.97 1.85 -11.05
N VAL A 137 -5.28 1.95 -9.76
CA VAL A 137 -5.22 3.20 -8.99
C VAL A 137 -3.80 3.76 -8.97
N LEU A 138 -2.78 2.92 -8.69
CA LEU A 138 -1.37 3.35 -8.71
C LEU A 138 -0.98 3.93 -10.08
N LEU A 139 -1.28 3.23 -11.18
CA LEU A 139 -0.99 3.69 -12.54
C LEU A 139 -1.68 5.02 -12.87
N VAL A 140 -2.95 5.18 -12.47
CA VAL A 140 -3.65 6.45 -12.65
C VAL A 140 -2.99 7.58 -11.87
N ARG A 141 -2.58 7.33 -10.60
CA ARG A 141 -1.87 8.32 -9.77
C ARG A 141 -0.56 8.76 -10.41
N LEU A 142 0.25 7.81 -10.88
CA LEU A 142 1.50 8.07 -11.58
C LEU A 142 1.26 8.94 -12.83
N HIS A 143 0.30 8.58 -13.67
CA HIS A 143 0.02 9.30 -14.91
C HIS A 143 -0.57 10.69 -14.69
N LEU A 144 -1.37 10.90 -13.63
CA LEU A 144 -1.88 12.22 -13.27
C LEU A 144 -0.76 13.19 -12.88
N THR A 145 0.31 12.68 -12.24
CA THR A 145 1.48 13.49 -11.87
C THR A 145 2.51 13.63 -13.00
N GLY A 146 2.26 13.04 -14.16
CA GLY A 146 3.16 13.09 -15.31
C GLY A 146 4.29 12.06 -15.26
N PHE A 147 4.20 11.05 -14.40
CA PHE A 147 5.19 9.97 -14.34
C PHE A 147 4.78 8.82 -15.25
N ALA A 148 5.60 8.50 -16.23
CA ALA A 148 5.53 7.26 -16.99
C ALA A 148 6.47 6.24 -16.35
N TRP A 149 5.98 5.05 -16.04
CA TRP A 149 6.78 4.04 -15.31
C TRP A 149 7.77 3.32 -16.23
N GLY A 150 7.29 2.91 -17.40
CA GLY A 150 8.14 2.28 -18.43
C GLY A 150 8.50 0.82 -18.17
N ASP A 151 8.23 0.29 -16.97
CA ASP A 151 8.45 -1.12 -16.60
C ASP A 151 7.48 -1.56 -15.48
N CYS A 152 6.21 -1.20 -15.62
CA CYS A 152 5.20 -1.66 -14.68
C CYS A 152 5.04 -3.18 -14.79
N SER A 153 5.28 -3.87 -13.68
CA SER A 153 5.14 -5.31 -13.53
C SER A 153 4.73 -5.65 -12.10
N LEU A 154 4.34 -6.88 -11.84
CA LEU A 154 4.00 -7.32 -10.49
C LEU A 154 5.24 -7.39 -9.59
N SER A 155 6.42 -7.74 -10.14
CA SER A 155 7.68 -7.75 -9.39
C SER A 155 8.17 -6.37 -8.98
N ASN A 156 7.74 -5.32 -9.70
CA ASN A 156 8.06 -3.93 -9.41
C ASN A 156 6.98 -3.24 -8.55
N ALA A 157 6.00 -4.00 -8.03
CA ALA A 157 4.96 -3.54 -7.14
C ALA A 157 4.93 -4.34 -5.84
N LEU A 158 4.70 -3.65 -4.72
CA LEU A 158 4.36 -4.25 -3.44
C LEU A 158 2.90 -3.92 -3.10
N PHE A 159 2.25 -4.85 -2.42
CA PHE A 159 0.86 -4.67 -2.00
C PHE A 159 0.76 -4.65 -0.48
N ARG A 160 0.01 -3.70 0.06
CA ARG A 160 -0.31 -3.60 1.49
C ARG A 160 -1.81 -3.61 1.69
N ARG A 161 -2.29 -4.22 2.78
CA ARG A 161 -3.72 -4.22 3.12
C ARG A 161 -4.22 -2.81 3.39
N ASP A 162 -5.42 -2.52 2.91
CA ASP A 162 -6.06 -1.22 3.05
C ASP A 162 -7.57 -1.38 3.29
N ALA A 163 -7.95 -1.71 4.51
CA ALA A 163 -9.34 -1.79 4.97
C ALA A 163 -10.23 -2.65 4.04
N GLY A 164 -9.87 -3.91 3.86
CA GLY A 164 -10.59 -4.86 3.00
C GLY A 164 -10.28 -4.70 1.49
N ALA A 165 -9.39 -3.77 1.14
CA ALA A 165 -8.79 -3.58 -0.17
C ALA A 165 -7.26 -3.74 -0.08
N TYR A 166 -6.56 -3.34 -1.15
CA TYR A 166 -5.11 -3.24 -1.17
C TYR A 166 -4.68 -1.88 -1.69
N ALA A 167 -3.54 -1.39 -1.19
CA ALA A 167 -2.78 -0.29 -1.78
C ALA A 167 -1.56 -0.89 -2.49
N ALA A 168 -1.29 -0.42 -3.71
CA ALA A 168 -0.10 -0.81 -4.48
C ALA A 168 0.96 0.28 -4.38
N TYR A 169 2.21 -0.14 -4.22
CA TYR A 169 3.38 0.73 -4.10
C TYR A 169 4.40 0.42 -5.18
N LEU A 170 4.92 1.45 -5.83
CA LEU A 170 6.02 1.34 -6.78
C LEU A 170 7.33 1.06 -6.03
N VAL A 171 8.07 0.04 -6.46
CA VAL A 171 9.36 -0.36 -5.87
C VAL A 171 10.52 0.09 -6.72
N ASP A 172 10.46 -0.16 -8.03
CA ASP A 172 11.52 0.13 -8.99
C ASP A 172 11.13 1.28 -9.91
N ALA A 173 11.85 2.40 -9.80
CA ALA A 173 11.65 3.59 -10.63
C ALA A 173 12.74 3.77 -11.70
N GLU A 174 13.63 2.79 -11.89
CA GLU A 174 14.84 2.90 -12.74
C GLU A 174 14.51 3.38 -14.15
N THR A 175 13.45 2.85 -14.75
CA THR A 175 13.01 3.18 -16.12
C THR A 175 12.12 4.41 -16.20
N GLY A 176 11.61 4.88 -15.07
CA GLY A 176 10.61 5.93 -14.95
C GLY A 176 11.05 7.29 -15.52
N GLN A 177 10.08 8.10 -15.92
CA GLN A 177 10.29 9.46 -16.42
C GLN A 177 9.20 10.39 -15.92
N ILE A 178 9.59 11.56 -15.38
CA ILE A 178 8.66 12.62 -15.00
C ILE A 178 8.60 13.68 -16.10
N GLN A 179 7.39 14.07 -16.47
CA GLN A 179 7.10 15.13 -17.43
C GLN A 179 5.97 16.01 -16.87
N PRO A 180 5.85 17.28 -17.29
CA PRO A 180 4.76 18.14 -16.80
C PRO A 180 3.37 17.56 -17.07
N LYS A 181 3.21 16.77 -18.14
CA LYS A 181 1.97 16.08 -18.50
C LYS A 181 2.30 14.97 -19.52
N LEU A 182 1.73 13.80 -19.31
CA LEU A 182 1.81 12.73 -20.30
C LEU A 182 0.77 12.93 -21.42
N SER A 183 1.20 12.71 -22.65
CA SER A 183 0.29 12.58 -23.78
C SER A 183 -0.52 11.28 -23.69
N ARG A 184 -1.62 11.21 -24.42
CA ARG A 184 -2.41 9.96 -24.49
C ARG A 184 -1.55 8.80 -24.98
N GLY A 185 -0.78 8.98 -26.04
CA GLY A 185 0.07 7.91 -26.59
C GLY A 185 1.13 7.40 -25.61
N GLN A 186 1.69 8.28 -24.75
CA GLN A 186 2.64 7.85 -23.71
C GLN A 186 1.94 7.00 -22.65
N ARG A 187 0.74 7.39 -22.20
CA ARG A 187 -0.04 6.59 -21.27
C ARG A 187 -0.46 5.25 -21.87
N ASP A 188 -0.98 5.25 -23.10
CA ASP A 188 -1.41 4.04 -23.79
C ASP A 188 -0.23 3.06 -23.95
N TYR A 189 0.97 3.56 -24.24
CA TYR A 189 2.19 2.76 -24.31
C TYR A 189 2.59 2.17 -22.96
N ASP A 190 2.57 2.96 -21.90
CA ASP A 190 2.93 2.52 -20.55
C ASP A 190 1.96 1.45 -20.02
N ILE A 191 0.66 1.63 -20.26
CA ILE A 191 -0.37 0.64 -19.90
C ILE A 191 -0.23 -0.65 -20.73
N GLU A 192 0.13 -0.56 -21.99
CA GLU A 192 0.36 -1.76 -22.82
C GLU A 192 1.59 -2.53 -22.35
N LEU A 193 2.66 -1.85 -21.92
CA LEU A 193 3.80 -2.49 -21.28
C LEU A 193 3.38 -3.20 -19.98
N ALA A 194 2.61 -2.52 -19.14
CA ALA A 194 2.07 -3.13 -17.91
C ALA A 194 1.27 -4.41 -18.21
N ARG A 195 0.39 -4.36 -19.21
CA ARG A 195 -0.40 -5.52 -19.63
C ARG A 195 0.47 -6.71 -20.03
N VAL A 196 1.51 -6.45 -20.83
CA VAL A 196 2.41 -7.51 -21.35
C VAL A 196 3.28 -8.08 -20.24
N ASN A 197 3.89 -7.22 -19.42
CA ASN A 197 4.79 -7.64 -18.35
C ASN A 197 4.03 -8.48 -17.30
N ILE A 198 2.86 -8.01 -16.87
CA ILE A 198 2.04 -8.71 -15.87
C ILE A 198 1.56 -10.06 -16.40
N ALA A 199 1.09 -10.12 -17.65
CA ALA A 199 0.69 -11.40 -18.25
C ALA A 199 1.89 -12.36 -18.34
N GLY A 200 3.06 -11.87 -18.72
CA GLY A 200 4.30 -12.66 -18.78
C GLY A 200 4.70 -13.24 -17.42
N GLU A 201 4.72 -12.43 -16.37
CA GLU A 201 5.06 -12.89 -15.01
C GLU A 201 4.06 -13.93 -14.47
N LEU A 202 2.77 -13.78 -14.78
CA LEU A 202 1.76 -14.77 -14.41
C LEU A 202 1.91 -16.07 -15.23
N MET A 203 2.29 -15.99 -16.50
CA MET A 203 2.62 -17.18 -17.32
C MET A 203 3.85 -17.91 -16.77
N ASP A 204 4.85 -17.20 -16.22
CA ASP A 204 6.00 -17.82 -15.57
C ASP A 204 5.58 -18.57 -14.30
N LEU A 205 4.65 -18.01 -13.51
CA LEU A 205 4.05 -18.70 -12.37
C LEU A 205 3.22 -19.91 -12.80
N GLU A 206 2.46 -19.81 -13.88
CA GLU A 206 1.70 -20.93 -14.44
C GLU A 206 2.64 -22.04 -14.91
N ALA A 207 3.71 -21.71 -15.63
CA ALA A 207 4.69 -22.68 -16.11
C ALA A 207 5.45 -23.39 -14.97
N SER A 208 5.66 -22.71 -13.83
CA SER A 208 6.22 -23.30 -12.61
C SER A 208 5.22 -24.12 -11.79
N GLY A 209 3.94 -24.12 -12.14
CA GLY A 209 2.87 -24.77 -11.39
C GLY A 209 2.48 -24.05 -10.09
N SER A 210 2.93 -22.81 -9.90
CA SER A 210 2.70 -22.02 -8.68
C SER A 210 1.46 -21.11 -8.78
N LEU A 211 0.93 -20.89 -9.99
CA LEU A 211 -0.21 -19.99 -10.19
C LEU A 211 -1.51 -20.66 -9.75
N HIS A 212 -2.33 -19.94 -8.99
CA HIS A 212 -3.65 -20.42 -8.60
C HIS A 212 -4.54 -20.67 -9.83
N PRO A 213 -5.28 -21.82 -9.93
CA PRO A 213 -6.06 -22.18 -11.12
C PRO A 213 -7.18 -21.21 -11.51
N SER A 214 -7.62 -20.32 -10.61
CA SER A 214 -8.63 -19.30 -10.91
C SER A 214 -8.06 -18.08 -11.63
N VAL A 215 -6.75 -17.97 -11.78
CA VAL A 215 -6.08 -16.84 -12.43
C VAL A 215 -5.67 -17.23 -13.83
N ASP A 216 -6.21 -16.51 -14.82
CA ASP A 216 -5.80 -16.65 -16.23
C ASP A 216 -4.93 -15.42 -16.58
N PRO A 217 -3.64 -15.63 -16.94
CA PRO A 217 -2.69 -14.55 -17.17
C PRO A 217 -3.14 -13.50 -18.21
N VAL A 218 -3.69 -13.93 -19.32
CA VAL A 218 -4.06 -13.02 -20.43
C VAL A 218 -5.27 -12.17 -20.11
N PRO A 219 -6.42 -12.72 -19.68
CA PRO A 219 -7.54 -11.94 -19.18
C PRO A 219 -7.20 -11.03 -18.00
N PHE A 220 -6.27 -11.43 -17.12
CA PHE A 220 -5.81 -10.62 -15.99
C PHE A 220 -5.14 -9.34 -16.48
N GLY A 221 -4.14 -9.42 -17.36
CA GLY A 221 -3.50 -8.24 -17.95
C GLY A 221 -4.49 -7.32 -18.66
N ALA A 222 -5.41 -7.90 -19.46
CA ALA A 222 -6.46 -7.12 -20.12
C ALA A 222 -7.45 -6.46 -19.14
N ALA A 223 -7.69 -7.07 -17.98
CA ALA A 223 -8.58 -6.51 -16.95
C ALA A 223 -7.96 -5.27 -16.29
N ILE A 224 -6.65 -5.20 -16.10
CA ILE A 224 -5.96 -4.01 -15.57
C ILE A 224 -6.12 -2.82 -16.53
N VAL A 225 -5.95 -3.04 -17.83
CA VAL A 225 -6.16 -2.00 -18.84
C VAL A 225 -7.56 -1.41 -18.74
N ARG A 226 -8.59 -2.26 -18.72
CA ARG A 226 -9.99 -1.81 -18.60
C ARG A 226 -10.22 -1.01 -17.33
N ARG A 227 -9.74 -1.49 -16.17
CA ARG A 227 -9.88 -0.77 -14.88
C ARG A 227 -9.20 0.59 -14.89
N TYR A 228 -8.00 0.66 -15.46
CA TYR A 228 -7.29 1.91 -15.65
C TYR A 228 -8.09 2.88 -16.54
N GLU A 229 -8.58 2.43 -17.69
CA GLU A 229 -9.34 3.26 -18.64
C GLU A 229 -10.65 3.76 -18.02
N ASP A 230 -11.38 2.90 -17.32
CA ASP A 230 -12.62 3.24 -16.63
C ASP A 230 -12.37 4.31 -15.55
N LEU A 231 -11.35 4.12 -14.72
CA LEU A 231 -10.99 5.07 -13.67
C LEU A 231 -10.47 6.39 -14.26
N TRP A 232 -9.59 6.31 -15.25
CA TRP A 232 -9.10 7.50 -15.95
C TRP A 232 -10.24 8.31 -16.56
N HIS A 233 -11.16 7.65 -17.25
CA HIS A 233 -12.33 8.29 -17.82
C HIS A 233 -13.20 8.92 -16.74
N GLU A 234 -13.46 8.20 -15.65
CA GLU A 234 -14.24 8.74 -14.53
C GLU A 234 -13.58 9.99 -13.92
N LEU A 235 -12.27 10.03 -13.81
CA LEU A 235 -11.55 11.16 -13.23
C LEU A 235 -11.41 12.36 -14.18
N THR A 236 -11.37 12.14 -15.49
CA THR A 236 -11.02 13.20 -16.46
C THR A 236 -12.14 13.59 -17.40
N ARG A 237 -13.29 12.91 -17.40
CA ARG A 237 -14.38 13.22 -18.33
C ARG A 237 -15.00 14.58 -18.03
N GLU A 238 -15.26 15.30 -19.10
CA GLU A 238 -16.09 16.50 -19.10
C GLU A 238 -17.57 16.14 -18.86
N SER A 239 -18.26 16.94 -18.08
CA SER A 239 -19.70 16.76 -17.81
C SER A 239 -20.44 18.08 -17.98
N VAL A 240 -21.57 18.04 -18.67
CA VAL A 240 -22.41 19.23 -18.91
C VAL A 240 -23.69 19.12 -18.06
N TYR A 241 -23.96 20.15 -17.27
CA TYR A 241 -25.11 20.18 -16.39
C TYR A 241 -25.98 21.46 -16.65
N PRO A 242 -27.30 21.39 -16.42
CA PRO A 242 -28.13 22.59 -16.37
C PRO A 242 -27.69 23.52 -15.25
N VAL A 243 -27.76 24.86 -15.50
CA VAL A 243 -27.31 25.92 -14.55
C VAL A 243 -28.05 25.86 -13.21
N ASP A 244 -29.30 25.44 -13.22
CA ASP A 244 -30.18 25.32 -12.06
C ASP A 244 -29.93 24.09 -11.21
N LYS A 245 -29.05 23.14 -11.67
CA LYS A 245 -28.84 21.85 -11.06
C LYS A 245 -27.44 21.69 -10.50
N ARG A 246 -26.98 22.65 -9.67
CA ARG A 246 -25.65 22.61 -9.01
C ARG A 246 -25.39 21.33 -8.21
N HIS A 247 -26.43 20.72 -7.66
CA HIS A 247 -26.31 19.48 -6.90
C HIS A 247 -25.71 18.28 -7.69
N TYR A 248 -25.75 18.33 -9.03
CA TYR A 248 -25.04 17.32 -9.85
C TYR A 248 -23.53 17.51 -9.80
N ILE A 249 -23.04 18.76 -9.74
CA ILE A 249 -21.62 19.06 -9.57
C ILE A 249 -21.16 18.57 -8.21
N ASP A 250 -21.90 18.90 -7.13
CA ASP A 250 -21.57 18.47 -5.78
C ASP A 250 -21.58 16.93 -5.65
N ARG A 251 -22.52 16.25 -6.30
CA ARG A 251 -22.57 14.79 -6.35
C ARG A 251 -21.34 14.23 -7.09
N ARG A 252 -20.93 14.87 -8.17
CA ARG A 252 -19.74 14.47 -8.93
C ARG A 252 -18.47 14.63 -8.12
N ILE A 253 -18.29 15.75 -7.42
CA ILE A 253 -17.15 15.99 -6.54
C ILE A 253 -17.12 14.92 -5.45
N ARG A 254 -18.25 14.70 -4.76
CA ARG A 254 -18.32 13.63 -3.75
C ARG A 254 -17.94 12.27 -4.30
N ARG A 255 -18.40 11.93 -5.52
CA ARG A 255 -18.04 10.67 -6.17
C ARG A 255 -16.52 10.56 -6.43
N LEU A 256 -15.86 11.65 -6.85
CA LEU A 256 -14.41 11.67 -7.05
C LEU A 256 -13.67 11.53 -5.72
N ASN A 257 -14.13 12.20 -4.67
CA ASN A 257 -13.58 12.08 -3.32
C ASN A 257 -13.77 10.65 -2.76
N GLU A 258 -14.94 10.02 -3.00
CA GLU A 258 -15.17 8.62 -2.63
C GLU A 258 -14.21 7.65 -3.31
N LEU A 259 -13.70 8.01 -4.50
CA LEU A 259 -12.64 7.27 -5.20
C LEU A 259 -11.23 7.59 -4.67
N GLY A 260 -11.12 8.47 -3.67
CA GLY A 260 -9.87 8.87 -3.04
C GLY A 260 -9.13 10.01 -3.73
N PHE A 261 -9.80 10.76 -4.64
CA PHE A 261 -9.16 11.82 -5.41
C PHE A 261 -9.69 13.20 -5.05
N ASP A 262 -8.79 14.17 -4.85
CA ASP A 262 -9.14 15.58 -4.65
C ASP A 262 -9.40 16.30 -5.97
N VAL A 263 -10.36 17.20 -5.93
CA VAL A 263 -10.64 18.14 -7.03
C VAL A 263 -10.21 19.54 -6.59
N ALA A 264 -8.99 19.97 -6.95
CA ALA A 264 -8.45 21.25 -6.51
C ALA A 264 -9.01 22.46 -7.28
N GLU A 265 -9.29 22.31 -8.56
CA GLU A 265 -9.82 23.35 -9.40
C GLU A 265 -10.97 22.83 -10.25
N MET A 266 -11.99 23.68 -10.41
CA MET A 266 -13.11 23.42 -11.31
C MET A 266 -13.07 24.44 -12.43
N GLN A 267 -12.93 23.98 -13.66
CA GLN A 267 -13.26 24.82 -14.80
C GLN A 267 -14.76 24.77 -15.01
N ILE A 268 -15.42 25.87 -14.70
CA ILE A 268 -16.85 26.02 -14.90
C ILE A 268 -17.03 27.01 -16.05
N GLU A 269 -17.31 26.50 -17.23
CA GLU A 269 -17.65 27.33 -18.40
C GLU A 269 -19.16 27.41 -18.58
N ARG A 270 -19.68 28.62 -18.59
CA ARG A 270 -21.08 28.85 -18.93
C ARG A 270 -21.21 28.89 -20.45
N SER A 271 -22.20 28.17 -20.98
CA SER A 271 -22.54 28.28 -22.39
C SER A 271 -22.90 29.73 -22.74
N PRO A 272 -22.37 30.28 -23.85
CA PRO A 272 -22.76 31.62 -24.32
C PRO A 272 -24.27 31.80 -24.58
N ALA A 273 -24.97 30.69 -24.85
CA ALA A 273 -26.43 30.67 -25.07
C ALA A 273 -27.22 30.58 -23.76
N GLY A 274 -26.56 30.45 -22.58
CA GLY A 274 -27.22 30.26 -21.29
C GLY A 274 -27.79 28.85 -21.12
N GLY A 275 -28.13 28.49 -19.90
CA GLY A 275 -28.86 27.23 -19.58
C GLY A 275 -27.99 26.02 -19.22
N THR A 276 -26.72 25.97 -19.59
CA THR A 276 -25.79 24.85 -19.23
C THR A 276 -24.47 25.35 -18.68
N VAL A 277 -23.88 24.51 -17.83
CA VAL A 277 -22.54 24.65 -17.26
C VAL A 277 -21.74 23.44 -17.61
N THR A 278 -20.59 23.63 -18.22
CA THR A 278 -19.60 22.60 -18.44
C THR A 278 -18.72 22.47 -17.20
N PHE A 279 -18.65 21.28 -16.66
CA PHE A 279 -17.81 20.93 -15.51
C PHE A 279 -16.68 20.02 -15.98
N LEU A 280 -15.45 20.51 -15.85
CA LEU A 280 -14.23 19.74 -16.06
C LEU A 280 -13.49 19.68 -14.72
N PRO A 281 -13.46 18.52 -14.04
CA PRO A 281 -12.70 18.38 -12.81
C PRO A 281 -11.20 18.41 -13.14
N LYS A 282 -10.46 19.31 -12.52
CA LYS A 282 -9.01 19.23 -12.47
C LYS A 282 -8.65 18.40 -11.25
N VAL A 283 -8.57 17.08 -11.44
CA VAL A 283 -8.09 16.16 -10.43
C VAL A 283 -6.61 16.44 -10.23
N VAL A 284 -6.24 16.79 -9.02
CA VAL A 284 -4.87 17.26 -8.74
C VAL A 284 -4.11 16.23 -7.94
N ASP A 285 -4.81 15.44 -7.11
CA ASP A 285 -4.10 14.56 -6.20
C ASP A 285 -4.98 13.38 -5.74
N ALA A 286 -4.35 12.27 -5.45
CA ALA A 286 -4.94 11.13 -4.76
C ALA A 286 -4.60 11.20 -3.27
N GLY A 287 -5.33 10.46 -2.42
CA GLY A 287 -5.14 10.48 -0.96
C GLY A 287 -5.97 11.55 -0.25
N HIS A 288 -7.18 11.79 -0.72
CA HIS A 288 -8.12 12.75 -0.14
C HIS A 288 -8.38 12.45 1.35
N HIS A 289 -8.80 11.22 1.66
CA HIS A 289 -9.13 10.82 3.02
C HIS A 289 -7.88 10.71 3.89
N GLN A 290 -6.78 10.22 3.34
CA GLN A 290 -5.48 10.12 4.02
C GLN A 290 -5.02 11.50 4.53
N ARG A 291 -5.02 12.53 3.67
CA ARG A 291 -4.67 13.90 4.05
C ARG A 291 -5.66 14.51 5.05
N GLN A 292 -6.94 14.25 4.89
CA GLN A 292 -7.96 14.73 5.81
C GLN A 292 -7.78 14.12 7.20
N LEU A 293 -7.58 12.79 7.28
CA LEU A 293 -7.32 12.09 8.55
C LEU A 293 -6.05 12.62 9.21
N LEU A 294 -4.95 12.68 8.46
CA LEU A 294 -3.65 13.17 8.98
C LEU A 294 -3.79 14.59 9.55
N ARG A 295 -4.47 15.50 8.84
CA ARG A 295 -4.69 16.87 9.31
C ARG A 295 -5.53 16.95 10.58
N LEU A 296 -6.57 16.14 10.71
CA LEU A 296 -7.49 16.18 11.84
C LEU A 296 -6.93 15.46 13.08
N THR A 297 -6.24 14.34 12.88
CA THR A 297 -5.89 13.40 13.95
C THR A 297 -4.39 13.21 14.16
N GLY A 298 -3.57 13.54 13.16
CA GLY A 298 -2.15 13.19 13.11
C GLY A 298 -1.89 11.70 12.82
N LEU A 299 -2.91 10.93 12.47
CA LEU A 299 -2.75 9.51 12.09
C LEU A 299 -2.42 9.40 10.60
N ASP A 300 -1.41 8.61 10.29
CA ASP A 300 -1.09 8.19 8.93
C ASP A 300 -1.72 6.81 8.68
N ALA A 301 -2.44 6.68 7.58
CA ALA A 301 -3.18 5.47 7.21
C ALA A 301 -3.34 5.40 5.69
N GLU A 302 -3.64 4.22 5.16
CA GLU A 302 -4.00 4.08 3.74
C GLU A 302 -5.33 4.76 3.42
N GLU A 303 -5.61 4.97 2.16
CA GLU A 303 -6.76 5.77 1.71
C GLU A 303 -8.11 5.19 2.17
N ASN A 304 -8.32 3.87 2.01
CA ASN A 304 -9.56 3.25 2.47
C ASN A 304 -9.63 3.10 3.98
N GLN A 305 -8.51 2.84 4.66
CA GLN A 305 -8.40 2.90 6.11
C GLN A 305 -8.80 4.29 6.60
N ALA A 306 -8.19 5.34 6.02
CA ALA A 306 -8.47 6.73 6.38
C ALA A 306 -9.94 7.09 6.19
N ARG A 307 -10.56 6.68 5.09
CA ARG A 307 -11.99 6.88 4.83
C ARG A 307 -12.85 6.23 5.92
N ARG A 308 -12.53 5.00 6.34
CA ARG A 308 -13.28 4.30 7.38
C ARG A 308 -13.08 4.93 8.76
N LEU A 309 -11.85 5.31 9.10
CA LEU A 309 -11.55 6.01 10.34
C LEU A 309 -12.25 7.36 10.43
N LEU A 310 -12.33 8.11 9.33
CA LEU A 310 -13.07 9.37 9.26
C LEU A 310 -14.57 9.16 9.45
N ASN A 311 -15.16 8.14 8.85
CA ASN A 311 -16.57 7.81 9.03
C ASN A 311 -16.89 7.42 10.49
N ASP A 312 -16.00 6.67 11.14
CA ASP A 312 -16.15 6.33 12.56
C ASP A 312 -15.99 7.56 13.46
N LEU A 313 -14.98 8.40 13.17
CA LEU A 313 -14.79 9.68 13.86
C LEU A 313 -16.02 10.58 13.75
N GLU A 314 -16.58 10.74 12.55
CA GLU A 314 -17.80 11.54 12.33
C GLU A 314 -18.99 10.97 13.10
N SER A 315 -19.16 9.66 13.07
CA SER A 315 -20.23 8.98 13.83
C SER A 315 -20.06 9.18 15.34
N TRP A 316 -18.83 9.10 15.84
CA TRP A 316 -18.52 9.35 17.24
C TRP A 316 -18.75 10.82 17.63
N MET A 317 -18.37 11.79 16.77
CA MET A 317 -18.57 13.22 17.02
C MET A 317 -20.04 13.57 17.16
N VAL A 318 -20.91 12.98 16.33
CA VAL A 318 -22.37 13.20 16.40
C VAL A 318 -22.96 12.79 17.76
N GLY A 319 -22.33 11.83 18.46
CA GLY A 319 -22.72 11.40 19.80
C GLY A 319 -22.19 12.27 20.94
N GLN A 320 -21.41 13.33 20.66
CA GLN A 320 -20.88 14.22 21.71
C GLN A 320 -21.83 15.38 22.00
N ASP A 321 -22.08 15.65 23.28
CA ASP A 321 -23.02 16.71 23.72
C ASP A 321 -22.58 18.13 23.28
N ASP A 322 -21.27 18.33 23.13
CA ASP A 322 -20.66 19.61 22.76
C ASP A 322 -20.44 19.76 21.24
N TYR A 323 -20.87 18.79 20.43
CA TYR A 323 -20.78 18.84 18.97
C TYR A 323 -22.06 19.36 18.33
N ALA A 324 -21.99 20.54 17.71
CA ALA A 324 -23.06 21.09 16.88
C ALA A 324 -22.47 21.57 15.55
N PRO A 325 -22.73 20.87 14.42
CA PRO A 325 -22.20 21.26 13.11
C PRO A 325 -22.65 22.69 12.74
N GLY A 326 -21.67 23.58 12.53
CA GLY A 326 -21.94 24.99 12.15
C GLY A 326 -22.21 25.94 13.34
N ASP A 327 -22.19 25.47 14.57
CA ASP A 327 -22.26 26.34 15.76
C ASP A 327 -20.87 26.90 16.12
N PRO A 328 -20.67 28.22 16.12
CA PRO A 328 -19.41 28.83 16.50
C PRO A 328 -19.01 28.59 17.96
N LEU A 329 -19.97 28.22 18.83
CA LEU A 329 -19.78 27.93 20.24
C LEU A 329 -19.58 26.43 20.51
N GLY A 330 -19.80 25.56 19.53
CA GLY A 330 -19.55 24.12 19.60
C GLY A 330 -18.08 23.76 19.64
N ALA A 331 -17.77 22.54 20.05
CA ALA A 331 -16.39 22.04 20.00
C ALA A 331 -15.89 21.98 18.56
N ARG A 332 -14.66 22.43 18.33
CA ARG A 332 -14.02 22.38 17.00
C ARG A 332 -13.77 20.93 16.60
N PRO A 333 -13.97 20.58 15.31
CA PRO A 333 -13.73 19.22 14.82
C PRO A 333 -12.34 18.68 15.17
N GLU A 334 -11.29 19.51 15.14
CA GLU A 334 -9.94 19.12 15.48
C GLU A 334 -9.78 18.70 16.94
N VAL A 335 -10.48 19.39 17.86
CA VAL A 335 -10.46 19.06 19.29
C VAL A 335 -11.17 17.73 19.53
N LEU A 336 -12.30 17.51 18.87
CA LEU A 336 -13.02 16.24 18.95
C LEU A 336 -12.23 15.10 18.34
N ALA A 337 -11.57 15.33 17.20
CA ALA A 337 -10.70 14.35 16.59
C ALA A 337 -9.55 13.91 17.51
N HIS A 338 -8.91 14.86 18.20
CA HIS A 338 -7.88 14.53 19.19
C HIS A 338 -8.44 13.77 20.42
N ARG A 339 -9.68 14.09 20.86
CA ARG A 339 -10.35 13.30 21.92
C ARG A 339 -10.60 11.87 21.44
N TRP A 340 -11.14 11.68 20.25
CA TRP A 340 -11.38 10.37 19.66
C TRP A 340 -10.09 9.54 19.55
N VAL A 341 -8.98 10.14 19.08
CA VAL A 341 -7.67 9.45 19.06
C VAL A 341 -7.24 9.01 20.45
N ARG A 342 -7.44 9.86 21.47
CA ARG A 342 -7.03 9.58 22.85
C ARG A 342 -7.92 8.53 23.53
N ASP A 343 -9.23 8.63 23.33
CA ASP A 343 -10.23 7.93 24.15
C ASP A 343 -10.78 6.68 23.44
N VAL A 344 -10.64 6.60 22.12
CA VAL A 344 -11.18 5.49 21.32
C VAL A 344 -10.07 4.75 20.56
N PHE A 345 -9.41 5.42 19.60
CA PHE A 345 -8.43 4.78 18.71
C PHE A 345 -7.25 4.16 19.48
N ARG A 346 -6.53 4.98 20.27
CA ARG A 346 -5.33 4.51 20.98
C ARG A 346 -5.62 3.40 22.01
N PRO A 347 -6.69 3.47 22.82
CA PRO A 347 -7.04 2.38 23.72
C PRO A 347 -7.32 1.07 22.98
N THR A 348 -8.07 1.11 21.88
CA THR A 348 -8.36 -0.07 21.04
C THR A 348 -7.08 -0.73 20.54
N VAL A 349 -6.18 0.03 19.93
CA VAL A 349 -4.90 -0.50 19.44
C VAL A 349 -4.01 -1.01 20.57
N ARG A 350 -4.02 -0.34 21.72
CA ARG A 350 -3.22 -0.73 22.91
C ARG A 350 -3.74 -1.98 23.60
N ALA A 351 -4.98 -2.32 23.44
CA ALA A 351 -5.55 -3.54 23.99
C ALA A 351 -5.04 -4.81 23.29
N VAL A 352 -4.55 -4.68 22.05
CA VAL A 352 -3.86 -5.78 21.38
C VAL A 352 -2.50 -6.06 22.03
N PRO A 353 -2.17 -7.33 22.37
CA PRO A 353 -0.87 -7.73 22.91
C PRO A 353 0.32 -7.28 22.05
N LEU A 354 1.44 -6.94 22.70
CA LEU A 354 2.63 -6.39 22.00
C LEU A 354 3.22 -7.36 20.97
N ASP A 355 3.18 -8.64 21.28
CA ASP A 355 3.66 -9.74 20.44
C ASP A 355 2.81 -9.98 19.19
N LEU A 356 1.59 -9.45 19.14
CA LEU A 356 0.70 -9.54 17.99
C LEU A 356 0.59 -8.23 17.17
N ARG A 357 1.07 -7.10 17.70
CA ARG A 357 0.95 -5.79 17.02
C ARG A 357 1.78 -5.66 15.75
N HIS A 358 2.77 -6.53 15.55
CA HIS A 358 3.57 -6.52 14.33
C HIS A 358 2.84 -7.08 13.11
N ARG A 359 1.72 -7.81 13.31
CA ARG A 359 0.95 -8.47 12.25
C ARG A 359 0.17 -7.51 11.35
N ALA A 360 -0.18 -6.33 11.86
CA ALA A 360 -0.84 -5.29 11.08
C ALA A 360 -0.48 -3.91 11.63
N ASP A 361 -0.62 -2.85 10.81
CA ASP A 361 -0.49 -1.49 11.30
C ASP A 361 -1.66 -1.08 12.19
N ALA A 362 -1.49 0.02 12.94
CA ALA A 362 -2.48 0.46 13.92
C ALA A 362 -3.85 0.81 13.29
N ALA A 363 -3.85 1.36 12.08
CA ALA A 363 -5.07 1.71 11.36
C ALA A 363 -5.79 0.47 10.86
N GLN A 364 -5.04 -0.54 10.39
CA GLN A 364 -5.59 -1.83 9.97
C GLN A 364 -6.19 -2.60 11.15
N ILE A 365 -5.47 -2.67 12.28
CA ILE A 365 -5.98 -3.29 13.51
C ILE A 365 -7.30 -2.64 13.93
N TYR A 366 -7.34 -1.30 13.96
CA TYR A 366 -8.55 -0.59 14.34
C TYR A 366 -9.71 -0.87 13.39
N HIS A 367 -9.45 -0.84 12.08
CA HIS A 367 -10.44 -1.18 11.06
C HIS A 367 -10.99 -2.60 11.23
N GLU A 368 -10.12 -3.60 11.40
CA GLU A 368 -10.51 -5.01 11.56
C GLU A 368 -11.34 -5.22 12.84
N VAL A 369 -11.02 -4.52 13.94
CA VAL A 369 -11.85 -4.53 15.17
C VAL A 369 -13.24 -3.97 14.91
N LEU A 370 -13.37 -2.85 14.16
CA LEU A 370 -14.69 -2.30 13.82
C LEU A 370 -15.51 -3.23 12.92
N GLU A 371 -14.88 -3.85 11.95
CA GLU A 371 -15.52 -4.83 11.06
C GLU A 371 -15.99 -6.06 11.84
N HIS A 372 -15.15 -6.56 12.75
CA HIS A 372 -15.49 -7.68 13.62
C HIS A 372 -16.62 -7.34 14.59
N ARG A 373 -16.65 -6.11 15.13
CA ARG A 373 -17.75 -5.62 15.96
C ARG A 373 -19.08 -5.64 15.21
N TRP A 374 -19.09 -5.16 13.98
CA TRP A 374 -20.27 -5.20 13.15
C TRP A 374 -20.77 -6.64 12.97
N TYR A 375 -19.89 -7.56 12.64
CA TYR A 375 -20.20 -8.98 12.44
C TYR A 375 -20.75 -9.66 13.70
N LEU A 376 -20.08 -9.47 14.84
CA LEU A 376 -20.55 -10.00 16.14
C LEU A 376 -21.90 -9.41 16.52
N SER A 377 -22.09 -8.11 16.33
CA SER A 377 -23.34 -7.41 16.67
C SER A 377 -24.50 -7.87 15.78
N GLU A 378 -24.27 -8.09 14.49
CA GLU A 378 -25.26 -8.64 13.58
C GLU A 378 -25.65 -10.06 13.99
N SER A 379 -24.69 -10.90 14.33
CA SER A 379 -24.93 -12.29 14.78
C SER A 379 -25.64 -12.36 16.13
N ALA A 380 -25.37 -11.42 17.02
CA ALA A 380 -25.98 -11.35 18.34
C ALA A 380 -27.34 -10.61 18.35
N GLY A 381 -27.67 -9.88 17.27
CA GLY A 381 -28.89 -9.06 17.17
C GLY A 381 -28.85 -7.80 18.06
N ASN A 382 -27.70 -7.44 18.64
CA ASN A 382 -27.48 -6.25 19.46
C ASN A 382 -26.01 -5.83 19.40
N ASP A 383 -25.69 -4.57 19.78
CA ASP A 383 -24.30 -4.10 19.85
C ASP A 383 -23.55 -4.82 20.99
N VAL A 384 -22.49 -5.54 20.65
CA VAL A 384 -21.65 -6.28 21.61
C VAL A 384 -20.63 -5.38 22.33
N GLY A 385 -20.46 -4.13 21.89
CA GLY A 385 -19.50 -3.20 22.46
C GLY A 385 -18.06 -3.47 22.02
N LEU A 386 -17.19 -2.48 22.27
CA LEU A 386 -15.81 -2.51 21.77
C LEU A 386 -14.94 -3.49 22.56
N ASP A 387 -15.06 -3.53 23.89
CA ASP A 387 -14.19 -4.36 24.75
C ASP A 387 -14.34 -5.85 24.44
N ALA A 388 -15.58 -6.37 24.40
CA ALA A 388 -15.84 -7.76 24.04
C ALA A 388 -15.39 -8.11 22.61
N THR A 389 -15.52 -7.14 21.70
CA THR A 389 -15.03 -7.30 20.32
C THR A 389 -13.51 -7.45 20.27
N ILE A 390 -12.78 -6.62 21.02
CA ILE A 390 -11.31 -6.65 21.06
C ILE A 390 -10.83 -7.99 21.63
N GLU A 391 -11.45 -8.45 22.72
CA GLU A 391 -11.12 -9.75 23.33
C GLU A 391 -11.28 -10.89 22.32
N ASP A 392 -12.41 -10.93 21.61
CA ASP A 392 -12.67 -11.96 20.60
C ASP A 392 -11.75 -11.84 19.37
N TYR A 393 -11.50 -10.62 18.89
CA TYR A 393 -10.60 -10.36 17.79
C TYR A 393 -9.16 -10.83 18.07
N VAL A 394 -8.65 -10.51 19.26
CA VAL A 394 -7.31 -10.94 19.71
C VAL A 394 -7.22 -12.46 19.89
N ALA A 395 -8.29 -13.10 20.35
CA ALA A 395 -8.31 -14.54 20.58
C ALA A 395 -8.48 -15.35 19.28
N ASN A 396 -9.33 -14.88 18.36
CA ASN A 396 -9.84 -15.71 17.25
C ASN A 396 -9.46 -15.24 15.85
N ILE A 397 -9.16 -13.96 15.64
CA ILE A 397 -8.89 -13.38 14.31
C ILE A 397 -7.41 -13.07 14.14
N LEU A 398 -6.84 -12.20 14.98
CA LEU A 398 -5.49 -11.70 14.81
C LEU A 398 -4.39 -12.78 14.80
N PRO A 399 -4.46 -13.87 15.61
CA PRO A 399 -3.47 -14.93 15.55
C PRO A 399 -3.46 -15.71 14.23
N ARG A 400 -4.59 -15.69 13.50
CA ARG A 400 -4.73 -16.33 12.19
C ARG A 400 -4.35 -15.41 11.04
N THR A 401 -4.16 -14.11 11.31
CA THR A 401 -3.67 -13.15 10.32
C THR A 401 -2.22 -13.51 9.99
N PRO A 402 -1.87 -13.66 8.72
CA PRO A 402 -0.51 -13.97 8.32
C PRO A 402 0.50 -12.99 8.88
N ASP A 403 1.62 -13.51 9.36
CA ASP A 403 2.72 -12.69 9.86
C ASP A 403 3.55 -12.16 8.69
N PRO A 404 3.55 -10.86 8.42
CA PRO A 404 4.29 -10.28 7.31
C PRO A 404 5.82 -10.40 7.47
N SER A 405 6.31 -10.76 8.67
CA SER A 405 7.72 -10.98 8.95
C SER A 405 8.16 -12.44 8.86
N ALA A 406 7.21 -13.40 8.69
CA ALA A 406 7.55 -14.82 8.61
C ALA A 406 7.94 -15.22 7.17
N PRO A 407 9.13 -15.80 6.95
CA PRO A 407 9.64 -16.10 5.62
C PRO A 407 8.90 -17.23 4.87
N ASP A 408 8.09 -18.07 5.56
CA ASP A 408 7.63 -19.36 5.02
C ASP A 408 6.13 -19.66 5.20
N LEU A 409 5.31 -18.73 5.63
CA LEU A 409 3.88 -19.02 5.78
C LEU A 409 3.13 -18.74 4.48
N LEU A 410 2.75 -19.80 3.79
CA LEU A 410 1.65 -19.82 2.82
C LEU A 410 0.45 -19.08 3.45
N MET A 411 0.11 -17.94 2.88
CA MET A 411 -0.94 -17.09 3.43
C MET A 411 -2.30 -17.73 3.17
N GLU A 412 -2.89 -18.32 4.20
CA GLU A 412 -4.34 -18.48 4.18
C GLU A 412 -4.97 -17.09 4.31
N GLU A 413 -5.78 -16.72 3.34
CA GLU A 413 -6.55 -15.50 3.45
C GLU A 413 -7.48 -15.56 4.65
N PRO A 414 -7.60 -14.49 5.45
CA PRO A 414 -8.58 -14.45 6.51
C PRO A 414 -9.97 -14.70 5.93
N PRO A 415 -10.87 -15.38 6.65
CA PRO A 415 -12.23 -15.66 6.18
C PRO A 415 -12.91 -14.34 5.80
N GLU A 416 -13.69 -14.36 4.72
CA GLU A 416 -14.51 -13.19 4.37
C GLU A 416 -15.55 -12.94 5.47
N PRO A 417 -15.92 -11.67 5.71
CA PRO A 417 -16.99 -11.34 6.64
C PRO A 417 -18.27 -12.15 6.28
N GLY A 418 -18.69 -13.05 7.18
CA GLY A 418 -19.86 -13.94 6.97
C GLY A 418 -19.53 -15.39 6.63
N GLU A 419 -18.28 -15.76 6.38
CA GLU A 419 -17.89 -17.16 6.17
C GLU A 419 -17.67 -17.84 7.53
N GLN A 420 -18.54 -18.81 7.86
CA GLN A 420 -18.36 -19.64 9.06
C GLN A 420 -17.12 -20.51 8.88
N PRO A 421 -16.21 -20.60 9.88
CA PRO A 421 -15.10 -21.53 9.81
C PRO A 421 -15.64 -22.95 9.68
N ASP A 422 -15.13 -23.71 8.71
CA ASP A 422 -15.47 -25.12 8.54
C ASP A 422 -15.08 -25.91 9.80
N PRO A 423 -16.05 -26.46 10.57
CA PRO A 423 -15.75 -27.16 11.81
C PRO A 423 -15.06 -28.51 11.60
N GLY A 424 -14.79 -28.91 10.36
CA GLY A 424 -14.24 -30.21 10.00
C GLY A 424 -12.76 -30.22 9.56
N ARG A 425 -12.08 -29.06 9.48
CA ARG A 425 -10.68 -29.02 9.06
C ARG A 425 -9.75 -29.22 10.27
N PRO A 426 -8.95 -30.32 10.32
CA PRO A 426 -7.99 -30.53 11.41
C PRO A 426 -6.94 -29.42 11.40
N LEU A 427 -6.70 -28.84 12.56
CA LEU A 427 -5.50 -28.00 12.78
C LEU A 427 -4.30 -28.90 12.53
N ASP A 428 -3.48 -28.53 11.55
CA ASP A 428 -2.20 -29.20 11.30
C ASP A 428 -1.28 -28.91 12.51
N SER A 429 -1.32 -29.83 13.48
CA SER A 429 -0.40 -29.83 14.59
C SER A 429 0.93 -30.34 14.03
N GLY A 430 1.84 -29.40 13.72
CA GLY A 430 3.20 -29.72 13.32
C GLY A 430 3.84 -30.75 14.27
N GLU A 431 3.92 -32.00 13.83
CA GLU A 431 4.71 -33.00 14.49
C GLU A 431 6.19 -32.64 14.37
N PRO A 432 6.94 -32.67 15.48
CA PRO A 432 8.39 -32.54 15.41
C PRO A 432 8.97 -33.75 14.66
N LEU A 433 9.76 -33.51 13.63
CA LEU A 433 10.58 -34.52 12.97
C LEU A 433 11.56 -35.10 13.98
N ASP A 434 11.19 -36.24 14.54
CA ASP A 434 12.04 -37.04 15.40
C ASP A 434 13.06 -37.80 14.51
N GLY A 435 14.28 -37.32 14.55
CA GLY A 435 15.41 -38.00 13.91
C GLY A 435 15.91 -39.11 14.79
N THR A 436 15.68 -40.34 14.36
CA THR A 436 16.65 -41.46 14.62
C THR A 436 16.16 -42.69 13.88
N GLY A 437 16.97 -43.21 12.99
CA GLY A 437 16.76 -44.50 12.32
C GLY A 437 18.03 -44.93 11.61
N VAL A 438 18.96 -45.40 12.41
CA VAL A 438 20.19 -46.05 11.96
C VAL A 438 19.88 -47.51 11.60
N HIS A 439 20.49 -47.98 10.53
CA HIS A 439 21.00 -49.33 10.21
C HIS A 439 20.17 -50.39 9.49
N GLU A 440 20.92 -50.89 8.49
CA GLU A 440 21.22 -52.31 8.10
C GLU A 440 20.15 -53.05 7.27
N ALA A 441 20.46 -53.27 6.06
CA ALA A 441 20.99 -54.48 5.40
C ALA A 441 21.06 -54.28 3.88
#